data_d6e061f495aa8bb3a164abb7aaec888e
#
_entry.id   d6e061f495aa8bb3a164abb7aaec888e
#
_cell.length_a   1.000
_cell.length_b   1.000
_cell.length_c   1.000
_cell.angle_alpha   90.00
_cell.angle_beta   90.00
_cell.angle_gamma   90.00
#
_symmetry.space_group_name_H-M   'P 1'
#
loop_
_entity.id
_entity.type
_entity.pdbx_description
1 polymer ?
#
loop_
_entity_poly.entity_id
_entity_poly.type
_entity_poly.pdbx_seq_one_letter_code
_entity_poly.pdbx_strand_id
1 'polypeptide(L)'
;MNIIITGDFAPGYRIADALEKNQYQDCFKQVRDITLASDYALVNLECPIVKRKAKPIVKCGPNLKCTSKVVDAIKYAGFRGVTLANNHIYDFGETGLADTIEDLTTNQIDYMGGGRNLSEASSIFYKTIVGQRLAIINCCEHEFSIATEQTGGANPLNPIQQYYAIKEAKQNADYVIVIVHGGHEHYQLPSPRMQETYRFFVDAGADAIVNHHQHCYSGYEIYKEKPIFYGLGNFCFDEDGQRDSIWNYGYMVELHLEKNISFTLYPYEQCNHTPIIQLLENNDKIEFDKQLQHLNAVIISPKVLQKEHEKWMEKDARNWLVSLSPFSNRYIQALIRRKFLPFYLTKKKITALVNKVACEAHRDKFIYILSKQL
;
A
#
# COMPACT_ATOMS: atom_id res chain seq x y z
N MET A 1 -23.91 -3.89 -6.20
CA MET A 1 -22.60 -4.53 -6.51
C MET A 1 -21.74 -4.49 -5.26
N ASN A 2 -21.24 -5.65 -4.83
CA ASN A 2 -20.44 -5.79 -3.60
C ASN A 2 -18.99 -6.08 -3.95
N ILE A 3 -18.07 -5.20 -3.55
CA ILE A 3 -16.65 -5.31 -3.86
C ILE A 3 -15.86 -5.44 -2.58
N ILE A 4 -15.10 -6.53 -2.41
CA ILE A 4 -14.17 -6.70 -1.30
C ILE A 4 -12.77 -6.23 -1.72
N ILE A 5 -12.16 -5.43 -0.86
CA ILE A 5 -10.76 -5.00 -0.97
C ILE A 5 -10.07 -5.36 0.35
N THR A 6 -8.93 -6.03 0.24
CA THR A 6 -8.13 -6.44 1.40
C THR A 6 -6.77 -5.75 1.36
N GLY A 7 -6.02 -5.85 2.47
CA GLY A 7 -4.70 -5.25 2.62
C GLY A 7 -3.56 -5.97 1.86
N ASP A 8 -2.35 -5.81 2.37
CA ASP A 8 -1.11 -6.23 1.72
C ASP A 8 -0.87 -7.74 1.84
N PHE A 9 -0.63 -8.38 0.70
CA PHE A 9 -0.29 -9.79 0.61
C PHE A 9 1.14 -9.95 0.07
N ALA A 10 2.06 -10.29 0.96
CA ALA A 10 3.41 -10.69 0.65
C ALA A 10 3.73 -11.99 1.40
N PRO A 11 3.65 -13.16 0.74
CA PRO A 11 3.86 -14.43 1.41
C PRO A 11 5.34 -14.62 1.78
N GLY A 12 5.65 -14.37 3.05
CA GLY A 12 6.96 -14.61 3.64
C GLY A 12 6.97 -15.81 4.59
N TYR A 13 8.14 -16.24 5.01
CA TYR A 13 8.38 -17.22 6.09
C TYR A 13 7.42 -18.42 6.09
N ARG A 14 6.58 -18.57 7.14
CA ARG A 14 5.65 -19.71 7.33
C ARG A 14 4.59 -19.80 6.24
N ILE A 15 4.16 -18.67 5.68
CA ILE A 15 3.20 -18.64 4.55
C ILE A 15 3.87 -19.13 3.27
N ALA A 16 5.11 -18.70 2.99
CA ALA A 16 5.87 -19.22 1.85
C ALA A 16 6.05 -20.75 1.94
N ASP A 17 6.39 -21.25 3.13
CA ASP A 17 6.49 -22.69 3.38
C ASP A 17 5.16 -23.43 3.17
N ALA A 18 4.06 -22.86 3.61
CA ALA A 18 2.72 -23.45 3.42
C ALA A 18 2.33 -23.48 1.93
N LEU A 19 2.67 -22.42 1.17
CA LEU A 19 2.48 -22.38 -0.29
C LEU A 19 3.27 -23.48 -1.00
N GLU A 20 4.56 -23.61 -0.69
CA GLU A 20 5.41 -24.63 -1.33
C GLU A 20 4.94 -26.06 -1.06
N LYS A 21 4.40 -26.32 0.14
CA LYS A 21 3.84 -27.60 0.54
C LYS A 21 2.39 -27.82 0.07
N ASN A 22 1.76 -26.86 -0.61
CA ASN A 22 0.31 -26.83 -0.93
C ASN A 22 -0.59 -27.01 0.31
N GLN A 23 -0.20 -26.42 1.45
CA GLN A 23 -0.89 -26.51 2.76
C GLN A 23 -1.43 -25.14 3.20
N TYR A 24 -1.76 -24.28 2.26
CA TYR A 24 -2.19 -22.89 2.50
C TYR A 24 -3.70 -22.75 2.79
N GLN A 25 -4.48 -23.80 2.66
CA GLN A 25 -5.94 -23.74 2.78
C GLN A 25 -6.39 -23.21 4.14
N ASP A 26 -5.76 -23.67 5.20
CA ASP A 26 -6.08 -23.22 6.56
C ASP A 26 -5.73 -21.74 6.80
N CYS A 27 -4.74 -21.22 6.06
CA CYS A 27 -4.34 -19.82 6.16
C CYS A 27 -5.49 -18.86 5.78
N PHE A 28 -6.35 -19.25 4.83
CA PHE A 28 -7.39 -18.39 4.26
C PHE A 28 -8.82 -18.87 4.53
N LYS A 29 -9.01 -19.96 5.28
CA LYS A 29 -10.30 -20.63 5.45
C LYS A 29 -11.41 -19.70 5.94
N GLN A 30 -11.11 -18.84 6.93
CA GLN A 30 -12.14 -17.99 7.54
C GLN A 30 -12.56 -16.81 6.65
N VAL A 31 -11.68 -16.35 5.77
CA VAL A 31 -11.99 -15.21 4.89
C VAL A 31 -12.56 -15.65 3.55
N ARG A 32 -12.31 -16.88 3.15
CA ARG A 32 -12.70 -17.44 1.85
C ARG A 32 -14.18 -17.35 1.56
N ASP A 33 -15.04 -17.69 2.52
CA ASP A 33 -16.48 -17.69 2.30
C ASP A 33 -17.01 -16.26 2.12
N ILE A 34 -16.41 -15.26 2.79
CA ILE A 34 -16.74 -13.85 2.64
C ILE A 34 -16.34 -13.35 1.25
N THR A 35 -15.11 -13.64 0.81
CA THR A 35 -14.61 -13.20 -0.51
C THR A 35 -15.38 -13.85 -1.65
N LEU A 36 -15.73 -15.13 -1.54
CA LEU A 36 -16.53 -15.86 -2.54
C LEU A 36 -17.98 -15.37 -2.62
N ALA A 37 -18.54 -14.88 -1.52
CA ALA A 37 -19.90 -14.32 -1.49
C ALA A 37 -20.00 -12.95 -2.17
N SER A 38 -18.86 -12.24 -2.34
CA SER A 38 -18.85 -10.95 -3.01
C SER A 38 -18.92 -11.06 -4.53
N ASP A 39 -19.34 -9.99 -5.20
CA ASP A 39 -19.37 -9.94 -6.67
C ASP A 39 -17.95 -9.86 -7.25
N TYR A 40 -17.01 -9.23 -6.52
CA TYR A 40 -15.60 -9.13 -6.91
C TYR A 40 -14.71 -8.89 -5.69
N ALA A 41 -13.61 -9.61 -5.58
CA ALA A 41 -12.66 -9.48 -4.48
C ALA A 41 -11.24 -9.19 -5.00
N LEU A 42 -10.57 -8.24 -4.33
CA LEU A 42 -9.24 -7.73 -4.64
C LEU A 42 -8.30 -7.86 -3.45
N VAL A 43 -7.02 -8.13 -3.74
CA VAL A 43 -5.92 -8.09 -2.76
C VAL A 43 -4.73 -7.32 -3.35
N ASN A 44 -3.95 -6.61 -2.52
CA ASN A 44 -2.70 -6.03 -2.98
C ASN A 44 -1.59 -7.09 -2.96
N LEU A 45 -1.10 -7.50 -4.13
CA LEU A 45 0.06 -8.39 -4.23
C LEU A 45 1.35 -7.57 -4.12
N GLU A 46 1.92 -7.50 -2.91
CA GLU A 46 3.04 -6.63 -2.58
C GLU A 46 4.41 -7.33 -2.76
N CYS A 47 4.53 -8.11 -3.80
CA CYS A 47 5.80 -8.68 -4.23
C CYS A 47 5.67 -9.23 -5.66
N PRO A 48 6.75 -9.23 -6.46
CA PRO A 48 6.74 -9.90 -7.75
C PRO A 48 6.78 -11.42 -7.60
N ILE A 49 6.15 -12.12 -8.54
CA ILE A 49 6.40 -13.54 -8.77
C ILE A 49 7.72 -13.67 -9.54
N VAL A 50 8.63 -14.53 -9.07
CA VAL A 50 9.93 -14.72 -9.71
C VAL A 50 10.12 -16.20 -10.08
N LYS A 51 9.98 -16.53 -11.35
CA LYS A 51 10.14 -17.88 -11.92
C LYS A 51 11.54 -18.06 -12.48
N ARG A 52 12.02 -17.06 -13.17
CA ARG A 52 13.32 -17.07 -13.86
C ARG A 52 14.41 -16.52 -12.93
N LYS A 53 15.66 -16.90 -13.21
CA LYS A 53 16.80 -16.34 -12.47
C LYS A 53 16.86 -14.81 -12.69
N ALA A 54 16.66 -14.07 -11.62
CA ALA A 54 16.71 -12.60 -11.61
C ALA A 54 17.55 -12.12 -10.42
N LYS A 55 18.16 -10.96 -10.57
CA LYS A 55 18.85 -10.26 -9.49
C LYS A 55 17.92 -9.23 -8.89
N PRO A 56 17.95 -9.04 -7.56
CA PRO A 56 17.21 -7.96 -6.94
C PRO A 56 17.77 -6.60 -7.38
N ILE A 57 16.92 -5.59 -7.43
CA ILE A 57 17.33 -4.20 -7.66
C ILE A 57 18.06 -3.65 -6.43
N VAL A 58 18.88 -2.62 -6.63
CA VAL A 58 19.51 -1.87 -5.54
C VAL A 58 18.51 -0.85 -4.99
N LYS A 59 18.13 -1.00 -3.74
CA LYS A 59 17.21 -0.08 -3.06
C LYS A 59 17.46 -0.04 -1.54
N CYS A 60 16.78 0.86 -0.84
CA CYS A 60 16.64 0.80 0.62
C CYS A 60 15.56 -0.23 1.00
N GLY A 61 15.73 -0.89 2.14
CA GLY A 61 14.80 -1.94 2.59
C GLY A 61 15.00 -3.29 1.90
N PRO A 62 14.16 -4.28 2.23
CA PRO A 62 14.24 -5.63 1.69
C PRO A 62 13.75 -5.70 0.23
N ASN A 63 14.25 -6.68 -0.52
CA ASN A 63 13.64 -7.09 -1.79
C ASN A 63 12.72 -8.28 -1.53
N LEU A 64 11.44 -8.13 -1.83
CA LEU A 64 10.42 -9.17 -1.67
C LEU A 64 10.22 -9.95 -2.96
N LYS A 65 9.85 -11.22 -2.84
CA LYS A 65 9.44 -12.08 -3.96
C LYS A 65 8.57 -13.22 -3.47
N CYS A 66 7.80 -13.77 -4.37
CA CYS A 66 7.09 -15.04 -4.16
C CYS A 66 7.27 -15.98 -5.36
N THR A 67 6.76 -17.20 -5.23
CA THR A 67 6.70 -18.19 -6.31
C THR A 67 5.31 -18.18 -6.95
N SER A 68 5.15 -18.85 -8.09
CA SER A 68 3.85 -19.02 -8.77
C SER A 68 2.77 -19.66 -7.90
N LYS A 69 3.13 -20.31 -6.79
CA LYS A 69 2.19 -20.89 -5.82
C LYS A 69 1.27 -19.85 -5.17
N VAL A 70 1.68 -18.59 -5.15
CA VAL A 70 0.82 -17.49 -4.65
C VAL A 70 -0.49 -17.39 -5.44
N VAL A 71 -0.47 -17.73 -6.73
CA VAL A 71 -1.66 -17.69 -7.59
C VAL A 71 -2.71 -18.72 -7.14
N ASP A 72 -2.26 -19.91 -6.73
CA ASP A 72 -3.17 -20.94 -6.19
C ASP A 72 -3.86 -20.46 -4.90
N ALA A 73 -3.10 -19.77 -4.03
CA ALA A 73 -3.64 -19.20 -2.81
C ALA A 73 -4.62 -18.05 -3.07
N ILE A 74 -4.30 -17.14 -4.01
CA ILE A 74 -5.19 -16.05 -4.45
C ILE A 74 -6.52 -16.61 -4.93
N LYS A 75 -6.49 -17.62 -5.81
CA LYS A 75 -7.71 -18.29 -6.30
C LYS A 75 -8.48 -19.00 -5.19
N TYR A 76 -7.76 -19.75 -4.34
CA TYR A 76 -8.40 -20.46 -3.24
C TYR A 76 -9.09 -19.50 -2.28
N ALA A 77 -8.44 -18.40 -1.92
CA ALA A 77 -9.01 -17.36 -1.07
C ALA A 77 -10.16 -16.57 -1.71
N GLY A 78 -10.51 -16.83 -2.98
CA GLY A 78 -11.65 -16.23 -3.68
C GLY A 78 -11.35 -14.91 -4.38
N PHE A 79 -10.09 -14.46 -4.43
CA PHE A 79 -9.73 -13.23 -5.14
C PHE A 79 -9.74 -13.44 -6.65
N ARG A 80 -10.27 -12.45 -7.36
CA ARG A 80 -10.38 -12.43 -8.82
C ARG A 80 -9.46 -11.40 -9.46
N GLY A 81 -8.92 -10.48 -8.66
CA GLY A 81 -7.97 -9.47 -9.13
C GLY A 81 -6.97 -9.06 -8.06
N VAL A 82 -5.85 -8.51 -8.51
CA VAL A 82 -4.78 -8.01 -7.66
C VAL A 82 -4.39 -6.58 -8.05
N THR A 83 -4.06 -5.77 -7.04
CA THR A 83 -3.40 -4.49 -7.27
C THR A 83 -1.88 -4.69 -7.27
N LEU A 84 -1.19 -4.05 -8.21
CA LEU A 84 0.25 -4.17 -8.40
C LEU A 84 1.00 -2.83 -8.21
N ALA A 85 0.29 -1.70 -8.11
CA ALA A 85 0.94 -0.44 -7.81
C ALA A 85 1.37 -0.43 -6.35
N ASN A 86 2.59 -0.87 -6.10
CA ASN A 86 3.26 -0.86 -4.80
C ASN A 86 4.78 -0.74 -4.96
N ASN A 87 5.48 -0.48 -3.86
CA ASN A 87 6.92 -0.23 -3.83
C ASN A 87 7.78 -1.50 -4.02
N HIS A 88 7.16 -2.70 -4.08
CA HIS A 88 7.86 -3.98 -4.20
C HIS A 88 7.70 -4.68 -5.55
N ILE A 89 6.72 -4.30 -6.39
CA ILE A 89 6.43 -5.02 -7.64
C ILE A 89 7.62 -5.10 -8.61
N TYR A 90 8.57 -4.20 -8.51
CA TYR A 90 9.76 -4.16 -9.36
C TYR A 90 11.03 -4.63 -8.65
N ASP A 91 10.95 -5.25 -7.48
CA ASP A 91 12.09 -5.68 -6.67
C ASP A 91 13.08 -6.61 -7.41
N PHE A 92 12.62 -7.30 -8.45
CA PHE A 92 13.44 -8.14 -9.33
C PHE A 92 13.41 -7.65 -10.78
N GLY A 93 13.22 -6.34 -10.98
CA GLY A 93 13.26 -5.65 -12.25
C GLY A 93 12.26 -6.19 -13.26
N GLU A 94 12.55 -5.99 -14.54
CA GLU A 94 11.70 -6.42 -15.66
C GLU A 94 11.35 -7.91 -15.60
N THR A 95 12.28 -8.75 -15.12
CA THR A 95 12.06 -10.21 -15.06
C THR A 95 10.97 -10.57 -14.04
N GLY A 96 11.03 -10.02 -12.82
CA GLY A 96 10.02 -10.27 -11.80
C GLY A 96 8.64 -9.73 -12.21
N LEU A 97 8.61 -8.51 -12.73
CA LEU A 97 7.36 -7.91 -13.23
C LEU A 97 6.74 -8.72 -14.38
N ALA A 98 7.56 -9.12 -15.37
CA ALA A 98 7.09 -9.91 -16.51
C ALA A 98 6.59 -11.30 -16.08
N ASP A 99 7.29 -11.99 -15.17
CA ASP A 99 6.86 -13.27 -14.59
C ASP A 99 5.51 -13.11 -13.86
N THR A 100 5.32 -12.02 -13.12
CA THR A 100 4.07 -11.71 -12.41
C THR A 100 2.91 -11.52 -13.39
N ILE A 101 3.08 -10.65 -14.38
CA ILE A 101 2.03 -10.39 -15.39
C ILE A 101 1.69 -11.65 -16.16
N GLU A 102 2.68 -12.45 -16.56
CA GLU A 102 2.49 -13.71 -17.27
C GLU A 102 1.67 -14.70 -16.43
N ASP A 103 2.00 -14.90 -15.16
CA ASP A 103 1.29 -15.84 -14.29
C ASP A 103 -0.15 -15.41 -14.02
N LEU A 104 -0.37 -14.12 -13.73
CA LEU A 104 -1.71 -13.58 -13.50
C LEU A 104 -2.58 -13.73 -14.75
N THR A 105 -2.04 -13.36 -15.92
CA THR A 105 -2.75 -13.48 -17.22
C THR A 105 -3.09 -14.93 -17.55
N THR A 106 -2.12 -15.84 -17.42
CA THR A 106 -2.32 -17.28 -17.71
C THR A 106 -3.38 -17.90 -16.81
N ASN A 107 -3.46 -17.42 -15.58
CA ASN A 107 -4.42 -17.90 -14.58
C ASN A 107 -5.74 -17.12 -14.54
N GLN A 108 -5.95 -16.18 -15.47
CA GLN A 108 -7.16 -15.37 -15.57
C GLN A 108 -7.47 -14.57 -14.29
N ILE A 109 -6.43 -14.07 -13.62
CA ILE A 109 -6.54 -13.12 -12.54
C ILE A 109 -6.34 -11.73 -13.12
N ASP A 110 -7.31 -10.85 -12.90
CA ASP A 110 -7.21 -9.46 -13.28
C ASP A 110 -6.08 -8.77 -12.51
N TYR A 111 -5.38 -7.83 -13.13
CA TYR A 111 -4.38 -7.01 -12.44
C TYR A 111 -4.47 -5.56 -12.90
N MET A 112 -4.04 -4.64 -12.05
CA MET A 112 -4.05 -3.21 -12.31
C MET A 112 -2.93 -2.49 -11.57
N GLY A 113 -2.51 -1.34 -12.10
CA GLY A 113 -1.51 -0.48 -11.47
C GLY A 113 -0.05 -0.90 -11.70
N GLY A 114 0.19 -2.00 -12.40
CA GLY A 114 1.51 -2.44 -12.84
C GLY A 114 1.53 -2.68 -14.34
N GLY A 115 2.65 -2.41 -15.01
CA GLY A 115 2.77 -2.57 -16.46
C GLY A 115 4.20 -2.53 -16.96
N ARG A 116 4.42 -2.90 -18.23
CA ARG A 116 5.74 -2.95 -18.87
C ARG A 116 6.31 -1.56 -19.21
N ASN A 117 5.48 -0.55 -19.08
CA ASN A 117 5.82 0.87 -19.21
C ASN A 117 4.75 1.70 -18.48
N LEU A 118 4.94 3.01 -18.40
CA LEU A 118 4.03 3.92 -17.73
C LEU A 118 2.60 3.89 -18.32
N SER A 119 2.48 3.79 -19.64
CA SER A 119 1.16 3.74 -20.29
C SER A 119 0.35 2.52 -19.87
N GLU A 120 0.98 1.33 -19.82
CA GLU A 120 0.32 0.12 -19.32
C GLU A 120 0.02 0.21 -17.82
N ALA A 121 1.01 0.65 -17.01
CA ALA A 121 0.85 0.74 -15.55
C ALA A 121 -0.24 1.72 -15.12
N SER A 122 -0.42 2.84 -15.84
CA SER A 122 -1.40 3.88 -15.55
C SER A 122 -2.78 3.64 -16.18
N SER A 123 -2.96 2.53 -16.90
CA SER A 123 -4.25 2.21 -17.54
C SER A 123 -5.36 2.04 -16.49
N ILE A 124 -6.52 2.63 -16.77
CA ILE A 124 -7.69 2.47 -15.93
C ILE A 124 -8.25 1.06 -16.14
N PHE A 125 -8.41 0.32 -15.06
CA PHE A 125 -9.04 -0.99 -15.13
C PHE A 125 -10.56 -0.85 -15.16
N TYR A 126 -11.21 -1.43 -16.18
CA TYR A 126 -12.67 -1.46 -16.31
C TYR A 126 -13.19 -2.89 -16.26
N LYS A 127 -14.26 -3.11 -15.49
CA LYS A 127 -14.96 -4.39 -15.44
C LYS A 127 -16.47 -4.21 -15.29
N THR A 128 -17.24 -4.96 -16.08
CA THR A 128 -18.70 -5.02 -15.88
C THR A 128 -19.03 -6.17 -14.92
N ILE A 129 -19.69 -5.84 -13.81
CA ILE A 129 -20.06 -6.75 -12.74
C ILE A 129 -21.54 -6.52 -12.44
N VAL A 130 -22.35 -7.58 -12.51
CA VAL A 130 -23.81 -7.54 -12.27
C VAL A 130 -24.50 -6.40 -13.05
N GLY A 131 -24.07 -6.20 -14.30
CA GLY A 131 -24.66 -5.18 -15.20
C GLY A 131 -24.19 -3.74 -14.94
N GLN A 132 -23.36 -3.49 -13.93
CA GLN A 132 -22.77 -2.18 -13.61
C GLN A 132 -21.28 -2.14 -14.00
N ARG A 133 -20.83 -1.02 -14.51
CA ARG A 133 -19.43 -0.83 -14.93
C ARG A 133 -18.60 -0.19 -13.81
N LEU A 134 -17.63 -0.93 -13.31
CA LEU A 134 -16.64 -0.51 -12.34
C LEU A 134 -15.38 -0.02 -13.03
N ALA A 135 -14.83 1.12 -12.58
CA ALA A 135 -13.48 1.58 -12.89
C ALA A 135 -12.61 1.53 -11.63
N ILE A 136 -11.39 1.01 -11.76
CA ILE A 136 -10.39 1.04 -10.69
C ILE A 136 -9.13 1.74 -11.20
N ILE A 137 -8.66 2.72 -10.45
CA ILE A 137 -7.37 3.38 -10.64
C ILE A 137 -6.48 2.97 -9.49
N ASN A 138 -5.37 2.27 -9.78
CA ASN A 138 -4.41 1.86 -8.77
C ASN A 138 -3.09 2.59 -8.99
N CYS A 139 -2.53 3.23 -7.95
CA CYS A 139 -1.28 3.98 -8.00
C CYS A 139 -0.52 3.89 -6.67
N CYS A 140 0.79 4.19 -6.67
CA CYS A 140 1.61 4.19 -5.46
C CYS A 140 2.54 5.39 -5.35
N GLU A 141 2.95 5.75 -4.14
CA GLU A 141 3.96 6.79 -3.89
C GLU A 141 5.29 6.46 -4.58
N HIS A 142 6.11 7.50 -4.84
CA HIS A 142 7.36 7.39 -5.59
C HIS A 142 8.45 6.76 -4.73
N GLU A 143 8.60 5.44 -4.86
CA GLU A 143 9.75 4.70 -4.37
C GLU A 143 10.52 4.04 -5.53
N PHE A 144 10.97 2.80 -5.37
CA PHE A 144 11.89 2.15 -6.31
C PHE A 144 11.21 1.42 -7.47
N SER A 145 9.89 1.25 -7.42
CA SER A 145 9.12 0.40 -8.36
C SER A 145 8.41 1.18 -9.48
N ILE A 146 8.64 2.48 -9.62
CA ILE A 146 7.86 3.34 -10.51
C ILE A 146 8.17 3.09 -11.98
N ALA A 147 7.11 2.90 -12.78
CA ALA A 147 7.20 2.79 -14.22
C ALA A 147 7.61 4.11 -14.90
N THR A 148 8.34 4.00 -15.99
CA THR A 148 8.67 5.12 -16.89
C THR A 148 8.15 4.82 -18.30
N GLU A 149 8.34 5.73 -19.25
CA GLU A 149 8.02 5.47 -20.66
C GLU A 149 8.80 4.27 -21.25
N GLN A 150 10.00 3.98 -20.71
CA GLN A 150 10.90 2.95 -21.21
C GLN A 150 11.05 1.73 -20.31
N THR A 151 10.62 1.81 -19.05
CA THR A 151 10.76 0.73 -18.06
C THR A 151 9.44 0.38 -17.44
N GLY A 152 9.26 -0.90 -17.15
CA GLY A 152 8.11 -1.39 -16.40
C GLY A 152 8.12 -0.96 -14.94
N GLY A 153 7.01 -1.20 -14.26
CA GLY A 153 6.84 -0.89 -12.84
C GLY A 153 5.41 -0.56 -12.47
N ALA A 154 5.28 0.16 -11.36
CA ALA A 154 4.03 0.61 -10.77
C ALA A 154 3.60 1.99 -11.32
N ASN A 155 2.30 2.22 -11.37
CA ASN A 155 1.71 3.53 -11.69
C ASN A 155 2.03 4.54 -10.57
N PRO A 156 2.74 5.65 -10.87
CA PRO A 156 3.09 6.64 -9.86
C PRO A 156 1.88 7.43 -9.35
N LEU A 157 1.86 7.72 -8.06
CA LEU A 157 0.92 8.68 -7.47
C LEU A 157 1.28 10.10 -7.92
N ASN A 158 0.65 10.56 -8.98
CA ASN A 158 0.71 11.93 -9.47
C ASN A 158 -0.70 12.53 -9.43
N PRO A 159 -1.03 13.43 -8.48
CA PRO A 159 -2.39 13.94 -8.32
C PRO A 159 -3.00 14.56 -9.58
N ILE A 160 -2.16 15.12 -10.46
CA ILE A 160 -2.62 15.70 -11.74
C ILE A 160 -3.07 14.59 -12.70
N GLN A 161 -2.28 13.53 -12.84
CA GLN A 161 -2.60 12.39 -13.71
C GLN A 161 -3.83 11.63 -13.17
N GLN A 162 -3.87 11.38 -11.85
CA GLN A 162 -5.04 10.75 -11.24
C GLN A 162 -6.31 11.60 -11.40
N TYR A 163 -6.22 12.93 -11.34
CA TYR A 163 -7.37 13.78 -11.62
C TYR A 163 -7.96 13.53 -13.01
N TYR A 164 -7.13 13.50 -14.05
CA TYR A 164 -7.59 13.23 -15.41
C TYR A 164 -8.11 11.79 -15.56
N ALA A 165 -7.43 10.82 -14.98
CA ALA A 165 -7.88 9.43 -14.97
C ALA A 165 -9.23 9.26 -14.27
N ILE A 166 -9.45 9.93 -13.12
CA ILE A 166 -10.75 9.90 -12.41
C ILE A 166 -11.84 10.54 -13.26
N LYS A 167 -11.54 11.68 -13.91
CA LYS A 167 -12.51 12.35 -14.82
C LYS A 167 -12.89 11.47 -16.00
N GLU A 168 -11.93 10.80 -16.62
CA GLU A 168 -12.16 9.84 -17.70
C GLU A 168 -12.97 8.63 -17.20
N ALA A 169 -12.57 8.05 -16.08
CA ALA A 169 -13.26 6.92 -15.46
C ALA A 169 -14.73 7.22 -15.18
N LYS A 170 -15.01 8.43 -14.65
CA LYS A 170 -16.37 8.85 -14.30
C LYS A 170 -17.29 9.06 -15.51
N GLN A 171 -16.72 9.28 -16.70
CA GLN A 171 -17.51 9.35 -17.96
C GLN A 171 -17.81 7.96 -18.51
N ASN A 172 -17.02 6.94 -18.13
CA ASN A 172 -17.06 5.62 -18.74
C ASN A 172 -17.49 4.49 -17.78
N ALA A 173 -17.75 4.79 -16.50
CA ALA A 173 -18.17 3.80 -15.50
C ALA A 173 -19.22 4.36 -14.55
N ASP A 174 -20.01 3.47 -13.95
CA ASP A 174 -20.99 3.79 -12.93
C ASP A 174 -20.32 4.15 -11.60
N TYR A 175 -19.23 3.43 -11.27
CA TYR A 175 -18.46 3.63 -10.04
C TYR A 175 -16.96 3.71 -10.31
N VAL A 176 -16.28 4.58 -9.57
CA VAL A 176 -14.82 4.80 -9.65
C VAL A 176 -14.19 4.60 -8.28
N ILE A 177 -13.35 3.59 -8.14
CA ILE A 177 -12.56 3.33 -6.93
C ILE A 177 -11.10 3.70 -7.21
N VAL A 178 -10.49 4.47 -6.32
CA VAL A 178 -9.04 4.73 -6.36
C VAL A 178 -8.38 3.93 -5.24
N ILE A 179 -7.43 3.08 -5.61
CA ILE A 179 -6.63 2.30 -4.67
C ILE A 179 -5.22 2.84 -4.69
N VAL A 180 -4.74 3.29 -3.54
CA VAL A 180 -3.43 3.91 -3.38
C VAL A 180 -2.56 3.01 -2.50
N HIS A 181 -1.28 2.93 -2.80
CA HIS A 181 -0.28 2.33 -1.93
C HIS A 181 0.69 3.42 -1.49
N GLY A 182 0.57 3.87 -0.24
CA GLY A 182 1.36 5.00 0.26
C GLY A 182 1.08 5.38 1.71
N GLY A 183 1.78 6.37 2.19
CA GLY A 183 1.77 6.83 3.58
C GLY A 183 3.04 6.42 4.33
N HIS A 184 3.00 6.50 5.65
CA HIS A 184 4.14 6.15 6.49
C HIS A 184 3.95 4.75 7.09
N GLU A 185 4.92 3.87 6.89
CA GLU A 185 4.94 2.54 7.54
C GLU A 185 4.81 2.65 9.05
N HIS A 186 4.06 1.74 9.65
CA HIS A 186 3.79 1.63 11.09
C HIS A 186 3.12 2.87 11.72
N TYR A 187 2.49 3.72 10.91
CA TYR A 187 1.76 4.89 11.38
C TYR A 187 0.28 4.80 11.04
N GLN A 188 -0.56 4.70 12.07
CA GLN A 188 -2.01 4.43 11.93
C GLN A 188 -2.86 5.65 11.52
N LEU A 189 -2.26 6.78 11.20
CA LEU A 189 -2.97 7.98 10.78
C LEU A 189 -2.46 8.44 9.40
N PRO A 190 -3.30 9.07 8.58
CA PRO A 190 -2.81 9.73 7.38
C PRO A 190 -1.95 10.95 7.73
N SER A 191 -1.01 11.31 6.87
CA SER A 191 -0.45 12.66 6.92
C SER A 191 -1.51 13.68 6.44
N PRO A 192 -1.42 14.96 6.87
CA PRO A 192 -2.33 16.00 6.36
C PRO A 192 -2.33 16.11 4.83
N ARG A 193 -1.16 15.95 4.17
CA ARG A 193 -1.02 15.92 2.71
C ARG A 193 -1.78 14.74 2.08
N MET A 194 -1.67 13.56 2.68
CA MET A 194 -2.39 12.37 2.22
C MET A 194 -3.91 12.58 2.31
N GLN A 195 -4.41 13.13 3.43
CA GLN A 195 -5.82 13.45 3.61
C GLN A 195 -6.31 14.45 2.54
N GLU A 196 -5.57 15.55 2.33
CA GLU A 196 -5.87 16.55 1.32
C GLU A 196 -5.94 15.93 -0.08
N THR A 197 -4.95 15.11 -0.44
CA THR A 197 -4.89 14.45 -1.75
C THR A 197 -6.06 13.50 -1.97
N TYR A 198 -6.44 12.71 -0.97
CA TYR A 198 -7.53 11.74 -1.13
C TYR A 198 -8.91 12.42 -1.16
N ARG A 199 -9.10 13.48 -0.37
CA ARG A 199 -10.29 14.32 -0.49
C ARG A 199 -10.38 14.97 -1.87
N PHE A 200 -9.28 15.43 -2.43
CA PHE A 200 -9.22 15.95 -3.80
C PHE A 200 -9.61 14.90 -4.85
N PHE A 201 -9.23 13.61 -4.67
CA PHE A 201 -9.67 12.55 -5.57
C PHE A 201 -11.19 12.31 -5.49
N VAL A 202 -11.78 12.42 -4.32
CA VAL A 202 -13.25 12.41 -4.17
C VAL A 202 -13.86 13.62 -4.88
N ASP A 203 -13.28 14.81 -4.74
CA ASP A 203 -13.75 16.03 -5.44
C ASP A 203 -13.61 15.91 -6.96
N ALA A 204 -12.63 15.14 -7.44
CA ALA A 204 -12.47 14.81 -8.86
C ALA A 204 -13.54 13.84 -9.37
N GLY A 205 -14.20 13.06 -8.50
CA GLY A 205 -15.28 12.14 -8.85
C GLY A 205 -15.10 10.70 -8.42
N ALA A 206 -14.08 10.38 -7.63
CA ALA A 206 -13.93 9.04 -7.06
C ALA A 206 -15.06 8.73 -6.07
N ASP A 207 -15.59 7.52 -6.12
CA ASP A 207 -16.68 7.04 -5.28
C ASP A 207 -16.19 6.39 -3.98
N ALA A 208 -14.97 5.88 -3.96
CA ALA A 208 -14.29 5.41 -2.76
C ALA A 208 -12.77 5.49 -2.95
N ILE A 209 -12.04 5.68 -1.83
CA ILE A 209 -10.59 5.63 -1.80
C ILE A 209 -10.17 4.55 -0.79
N VAL A 210 -9.22 3.69 -1.17
CA VAL A 210 -8.66 2.66 -0.30
C VAL A 210 -7.14 2.74 -0.34
N ASN A 211 -6.50 2.75 0.82
CA ASN A 211 -5.04 2.84 0.92
C ASN A 211 -4.40 1.60 1.54
N HIS A 212 -3.19 1.30 1.08
CA HIS A 212 -2.28 0.24 1.51
C HIS A 212 -0.91 0.80 1.94
N HIS A 213 0.09 -0.05 2.23
CA HIS A 213 1.50 0.30 2.51
C HIS A 213 1.86 0.48 3.99
N GLN A 214 0.97 0.99 4.81
CA GLN A 214 1.32 1.34 6.19
C GLN A 214 1.65 0.12 7.08
N HIS A 215 1.36 -1.11 6.61
CA HIS A 215 1.54 -2.38 7.33
C HIS A 215 0.84 -2.42 8.69
N CYS A 216 -0.07 -1.50 8.93
CA CYS A 216 -0.97 -1.44 10.06
C CYS A 216 -2.29 -0.83 9.63
N TYR A 217 -3.38 -1.22 10.27
CA TYR A 217 -4.66 -0.60 9.95
C TYR A 217 -4.69 0.86 10.39
N SER A 218 -5.40 1.67 9.63
CA SER A 218 -5.69 3.08 9.90
C SER A 218 -7.20 3.29 10.01
N GLY A 219 -7.61 4.47 10.41
CA GLY A 219 -9.01 4.86 10.37
C GLY A 219 -9.50 5.20 8.97
N TYR A 220 -10.76 5.61 8.92
CA TYR A 220 -11.44 6.08 7.72
C TYR A 220 -12.26 7.34 8.02
N GLU A 221 -12.65 8.07 6.98
CA GLU A 221 -13.63 9.13 7.06
C GLU A 221 -14.68 9.00 5.95
N ILE A 222 -15.82 9.66 6.14
CA ILE A 222 -16.81 9.88 5.10
C ILE A 222 -16.70 11.34 4.66
N TYR A 223 -16.16 11.54 3.47
CA TYR A 223 -16.02 12.88 2.88
C TYR A 223 -16.99 13.04 1.72
N LYS A 224 -17.92 14.02 1.80
CA LYS A 224 -18.97 14.23 0.79
C LYS A 224 -19.70 12.93 0.42
N GLU A 225 -20.13 12.19 1.42
CA GLU A 225 -20.82 10.89 1.30
C GLU A 225 -20.00 9.75 0.67
N LYS A 226 -18.68 9.93 0.50
CA LYS A 226 -17.78 8.94 -0.05
C LYS A 226 -16.79 8.46 1.02
N PRO A 227 -16.59 7.13 1.16
CA PRO A 227 -15.64 6.59 2.12
C PRO A 227 -14.19 6.74 1.64
N ILE A 228 -13.31 7.13 2.57
CA ILE A 228 -11.86 7.17 2.39
C ILE A 228 -11.23 6.32 3.49
N PHE A 229 -10.65 5.16 3.15
CA PHE A 229 -9.94 4.28 4.06
C PHE A 229 -8.44 4.56 3.97
N TYR A 230 -7.82 4.96 5.07
CA TYR A 230 -6.44 5.42 5.09
C TYR A 230 -5.40 4.32 5.29
N GLY A 231 -5.81 3.08 5.51
CA GLY A 231 -4.95 1.91 5.60
C GLY A 231 -5.71 0.68 6.06
N LEU A 232 -5.63 -0.41 5.31
CA LEU A 232 -6.31 -1.65 5.66
C LEU A 232 -5.45 -2.57 6.55
N GLY A 233 -4.14 -2.31 6.65
CA GLY A 233 -3.16 -3.20 7.27
C GLY A 233 -2.75 -4.34 6.34
N ASN A 234 -1.94 -5.26 6.87
CA ASN A 234 -1.53 -6.46 6.13
C ASN A 234 -2.69 -7.45 6.05
N PHE A 235 -2.91 -8.02 4.85
CA PHE A 235 -3.87 -9.12 4.70
C PHE A 235 -3.21 -10.46 5.06
N CYS A 236 -2.03 -10.72 4.48
CA CYS A 236 -1.25 -11.92 4.78
C CYS A 236 0.22 -11.61 4.53
N PHE A 237 0.91 -11.19 5.58
CA PHE A 237 2.32 -10.81 5.52
C PHE A 237 3.02 -11.34 6.78
N ASP A 238 3.53 -12.58 6.69
CA ASP A 238 4.25 -13.19 7.79
C ASP A 238 5.68 -12.62 7.83
N GLU A 239 6.05 -12.01 8.95
CA GLU A 239 7.36 -11.42 9.17
C GLU A 239 7.92 -11.91 10.50
N ASP A 240 9.14 -12.43 10.49
CA ASP A 240 9.79 -12.91 11.71
C ASP A 240 10.09 -11.72 12.64
N GLY A 241 9.70 -11.84 13.91
CA GLY A 241 9.80 -10.76 14.89
C GLY A 241 8.61 -9.80 14.94
N GLN A 242 7.63 -9.93 14.05
CA GLN A 242 6.37 -9.17 14.08
C GLN A 242 5.25 -10.03 14.69
N ARG A 243 5.28 -10.17 16.01
CA ARG A 243 4.26 -10.87 16.79
C ARG A 243 3.69 -9.92 17.84
N ASP A 244 2.43 -10.10 18.20
CA ASP A 244 1.72 -9.29 19.20
C ASP A 244 1.86 -7.77 18.96
N SER A 245 1.75 -7.37 17.69
CA SER A 245 1.97 -5.99 17.26
C SER A 245 0.87 -5.52 16.31
N ILE A 246 0.82 -4.21 16.04
CA ILE A 246 -0.12 -3.63 15.08
C ILE A 246 0.05 -4.18 13.66
N TRP A 247 1.19 -4.78 13.33
CA TRP A 247 1.47 -5.49 12.08
C TRP A 247 0.49 -6.63 11.83
N ASN A 248 0.04 -7.28 12.90
CA ASN A 248 -0.80 -8.47 12.81
C ASN A 248 -2.29 -8.16 12.65
N TYR A 249 -2.70 -6.91 12.71
CA TYR A 249 -4.11 -6.51 12.64
C TYR A 249 -4.43 -5.73 11.38
N GLY A 250 -5.58 -6.07 10.80
CA GLY A 250 -6.12 -5.40 9.62
C GLY A 250 -7.62 -5.55 9.51
N TYR A 251 -8.19 -5.05 8.44
CA TYR A 251 -9.59 -5.29 8.09
C TYR A 251 -9.78 -5.37 6.59
N MET A 252 -10.70 -6.23 6.14
CA MET A 252 -11.25 -6.18 4.78
C MET A 252 -12.38 -5.17 4.76
N VAL A 253 -12.52 -4.47 3.66
CA VAL A 253 -13.68 -3.61 3.40
C VAL A 253 -14.51 -4.21 2.27
N GLU A 254 -15.81 -4.43 2.53
CA GLU A 254 -16.80 -4.74 1.50
C GLU A 254 -17.56 -3.46 1.17
N LEU A 255 -17.33 -2.91 -0.01
CA LEU A 255 -18.04 -1.75 -0.52
C LEU A 255 -19.36 -2.19 -1.16
N HIS A 256 -20.48 -1.65 -0.71
CA HIS A 256 -21.80 -1.83 -1.32
C HIS A 256 -22.04 -0.66 -2.27
N LEU A 257 -21.75 -0.88 -3.55
CA LEU A 257 -21.85 0.14 -4.61
C LEU A 257 -23.29 0.20 -5.12
N GLU A 258 -24.03 1.09 -4.51
CA GLU A 258 -25.39 1.43 -4.82
C GLU A 258 -25.51 2.96 -4.97
N LYS A 259 -26.74 3.49 -5.17
CA LYS A 259 -26.97 4.94 -5.22
C LYS A 259 -26.34 5.66 -4.02
N ASN A 260 -26.46 5.09 -2.83
CA ASN A 260 -25.78 5.53 -1.61
C ASN A 260 -24.74 4.46 -1.28
N ILE A 261 -23.47 4.82 -1.34
CA ILE A 261 -22.37 3.88 -1.06
C ILE A 261 -22.31 3.65 0.44
N SER A 262 -22.37 2.38 0.81
CA SER A 262 -22.16 1.91 2.18
C SER A 262 -21.06 0.84 2.20
N PHE A 263 -20.67 0.37 3.37
CA PHE A 263 -19.64 -0.65 3.51
C PHE A 263 -19.79 -1.47 4.78
N THR A 264 -19.22 -2.66 4.74
CA THR A 264 -19.05 -3.55 5.90
C THR A 264 -17.56 -3.77 6.14
N LEU A 265 -17.14 -3.78 7.40
CA LEU A 265 -15.76 -4.05 7.80
C LEU A 265 -15.66 -5.43 8.42
N TYR A 266 -14.64 -6.19 8.02
CA TYR A 266 -14.30 -7.51 8.58
C TYR A 266 -12.90 -7.43 9.19
N PRO A 267 -12.77 -7.04 10.47
CA PRO A 267 -11.49 -6.98 11.15
C PRO A 267 -10.94 -8.38 11.39
N TYR A 268 -9.62 -8.52 11.30
CA TYR A 268 -8.92 -9.78 11.46
C TYR A 268 -7.54 -9.60 12.10
N GLU A 269 -7.06 -10.70 12.67
CA GLU A 269 -5.65 -10.91 12.99
C GLU A 269 -5.01 -11.79 11.90
N GLN A 270 -3.80 -11.46 11.46
CA GLN A 270 -3.06 -12.21 10.45
C GLN A 270 -1.64 -12.58 10.94
N CYS A 271 -1.20 -13.80 10.63
CA CYS A 271 0.18 -14.26 10.78
C CYS A 271 0.81 -13.95 12.14
N ASN A 272 0.03 -13.95 13.22
CA ASN A 272 0.55 -13.77 14.57
C ASN A 272 1.20 -15.08 15.07
N HIS A 273 0.71 -15.73 16.09
CA HIS A 273 1.28 -16.98 16.62
C HIS A 273 1.10 -18.15 15.63
N THR A 274 0.02 -18.14 14.86
CA THR A 274 -0.24 -19.10 13.77
C THR A 274 -0.24 -18.40 12.42
N PRO A 275 0.20 -19.09 11.33
CA PRO A 275 0.23 -18.49 9.98
C PRO A 275 -1.15 -18.53 9.30
N ILE A 276 -2.17 -17.97 9.96
CA ILE A 276 -3.55 -17.94 9.47
C ILE A 276 -4.08 -16.50 9.52
N ILE A 277 -5.16 -16.25 8.78
CA ILE A 277 -5.99 -15.06 8.90
C ILE A 277 -7.22 -15.45 9.69
N GLN A 278 -7.42 -14.84 10.85
CA GLN A 278 -8.50 -15.12 11.77
C GLN A 278 -9.38 -13.89 11.97
N LEU A 279 -10.67 -14.00 11.69
CA LEU A 279 -11.61 -12.91 11.94
C LEU A 279 -11.66 -12.60 13.44
N LEU A 280 -11.69 -11.31 13.77
CA LEU A 280 -11.89 -10.89 15.15
C LEU A 280 -13.36 -11.02 15.54
N GLU A 281 -13.60 -11.61 16.70
CA GLU A 281 -14.92 -11.85 17.26
C GLU A 281 -15.01 -11.33 18.70
N ASN A 282 -16.23 -11.22 19.21
CA ASN A 282 -16.50 -10.92 20.62
C ASN A 282 -15.70 -9.69 21.14
N ASN A 283 -14.96 -9.87 22.22
CA ASN A 283 -14.22 -8.80 22.88
C ASN A 283 -13.10 -8.21 22.01
N ASP A 284 -12.43 -9.02 21.21
CA ASP A 284 -11.33 -8.57 20.35
C ASP A 284 -11.86 -7.65 19.24
N LYS A 285 -13.03 -8.00 18.67
CA LYS A 285 -13.71 -7.12 17.72
C LYS A 285 -14.17 -5.82 18.36
N ILE A 286 -14.73 -5.88 19.57
CA ILE A 286 -15.17 -4.67 20.30
C ILE A 286 -13.99 -3.72 20.55
N GLU A 287 -12.85 -4.24 20.98
CA GLU A 287 -11.67 -3.43 21.23
C GLU A 287 -11.08 -2.85 19.92
N PHE A 288 -11.05 -3.65 18.85
CA PHE A 288 -10.66 -3.18 17.52
C PHE A 288 -11.58 -2.04 17.05
N ASP A 289 -12.90 -2.20 17.12
CA ASP A 289 -13.88 -1.20 16.70
C ASP A 289 -13.74 0.10 17.52
N LYS A 290 -13.47 0.00 18.81
CA LYS A 290 -13.21 1.17 19.68
C LYS A 290 -11.93 1.93 19.29
N GLN A 291 -10.85 1.20 18.99
CA GLN A 291 -9.61 1.81 18.51
C GLN A 291 -9.79 2.45 17.14
N LEU A 292 -10.51 1.80 16.24
CA LEU A 292 -10.83 2.33 14.92
C LEU A 292 -11.66 3.63 15.02
N GLN A 293 -12.65 3.68 15.91
CA GLN A 293 -13.43 4.89 16.20
C GLN A 293 -12.55 6.03 16.74
N HIS A 294 -11.58 5.71 17.58
CA HIS A 294 -10.60 6.70 18.06
C HIS A 294 -9.76 7.29 16.92
N LEU A 295 -9.23 6.43 16.03
CA LEU A 295 -8.49 6.87 14.85
C LEU A 295 -9.36 7.76 13.94
N ASN A 296 -10.61 7.37 13.70
CA ASN A 296 -11.56 8.16 12.92
C ASN A 296 -11.79 9.55 13.53
N ALA A 297 -11.95 9.62 14.86
CA ALA A 297 -12.14 10.91 15.56
C ALA A 297 -10.93 11.84 15.42
N VAL A 298 -9.71 11.29 15.40
CA VAL A 298 -8.48 12.06 15.13
C VAL A 298 -8.46 12.55 13.68
N ILE A 299 -8.76 11.67 12.71
CA ILE A 299 -8.72 11.95 11.28
C ILE A 299 -9.67 13.08 10.88
N ILE A 300 -10.90 13.08 11.40
CA ILE A 300 -11.89 14.12 11.08
C ILE A 300 -11.61 15.49 11.74
N SER A 301 -10.63 15.57 12.63
CA SER A 301 -10.23 16.81 13.32
C SER A 301 -8.89 17.33 12.79
N PRO A 302 -8.86 18.30 11.84
CA PRO A 302 -7.61 18.73 11.19
C PRO A 302 -6.53 19.20 12.18
N LYS A 303 -6.95 19.90 13.26
CA LYS A 303 -6.00 20.38 14.30
C LYS A 303 -5.39 19.24 15.11
N VAL A 304 -6.18 18.22 15.43
CA VAL A 304 -5.70 17.06 16.18
C VAL A 304 -4.81 16.20 15.29
N LEU A 305 -5.24 15.94 14.06
CA LEU A 305 -4.45 15.18 13.07
C LEU A 305 -3.08 15.84 12.83
N GLN A 306 -3.05 17.15 12.61
CA GLN A 306 -1.80 17.91 12.44
C GLN A 306 -0.88 17.76 13.64
N LYS A 307 -1.41 17.91 14.86
CA LYS A 307 -0.64 17.78 16.09
C LYS A 307 -0.07 16.37 16.30
N GLU A 308 -0.86 15.32 16.07
CA GLU A 308 -0.40 13.95 16.19
C GLU A 308 0.62 13.59 15.11
N HIS A 309 0.46 14.11 13.89
CA HIS A 309 1.44 13.95 12.83
C HIS A 309 2.78 14.63 13.17
N GLU A 310 2.77 15.88 13.64
CA GLU A 310 3.98 16.60 14.08
C GLU A 310 4.70 15.83 15.20
N LYS A 311 3.96 15.38 16.20
CA LYS A 311 4.49 14.57 17.30
C LYS A 311 5.13 13.25 16.84
N TRP A 312 4.52 12.59 15.83
CA TRP A 312 5.08 11.38 15.23
C TRP A 312 6.35 11.67 14.44
N MET A 313 6.37 12.73 13.62
CA MET A 313 7.55 13.17 12.86
C MET A 313 8.73 13.52 13.77
N GLU A 314 8.48 14.12 14.95
CA GLU A 314 9.51 14.46 15.93
C GLU A 314 10.10 13.24 16.62
N LYS A 315 9.33 12.17 16.81
CA LYS A 315 9.74 10.96 17.53
C LYS A 315 11.01 10.34 16.95
N ASP A 316 11.18 10.35 15.64
CA ASP A 316 12.32 9.74 14.93
C ASP A 316 13.24 10.74 14.22
N ALA A 317 13.02 12.04 14.43
CA ALA A 317 13.74 13.12 13.76
C ALA A 317 15.27 13.00 13.87
N ARG A 318 15.78 12.49 15.00
CA ARG A 318 17.23 12.32 15.18
C ARG A 318 17.82 11.24 14.29
N ASN A 319 17.13 10.13 14.09
CA ASN A 319 17.57 9.05 13.19
C ASN A 319 17.64 9.55 11.75
N TRP A 320 16.62 10.28 11.31
CA TRP A 320 16.59 10.95 10.02
C TRP A 320 17.77 11.92 9.82
N LEU A 321 18.03 12.77 10.82
CA LEU A 321 19.17 13.70 10.77
C LEU A 321 20.51 12.96 10.71
N VAL A 322 20.66 11.84 11.43
CA VAL A 322 21.89 11.04 11.41
C VAL A 322 22.14 10.40 10.05
N SER A 323 21.11 10.00 9.32
CA SER A 323 21.25 9.46 7.97
C SER A 323 21.84 10.47 6.97
N LEU A 324 21.67 11.77 7.23
CA LEU A 324 22.25 12.87 6.45
C LEU A 324 23.71 13.20 6.86
N SER A 325 24.26 12.51 7.86
CA SER A 325 25.66 12.74 8.29
C SER A 325 26.63 12.23 7.22
N PRO A 326 27.82 12.85 7.08
CA PRO A 326 28.82 12.42 6.09
C PRO A 326 29.47 11.07 6.42
N PHE A 327 29.13 10.49 7.56
CA PHE A 327 29.72 9.23 8.04
C PHE A 327 28.78 8.05 7.72
N SER A 328 29.22 7.13 6.88
CA SER A 328 28.52 5.89 6.57
C SER A 328 28.78 4.79 7.63
N ASN A 329 29.79 4.95 8.48
CA ASN A 329 30.13 3.97 9.50
C ASN A 329 29.05 3.88 10.58
N ARG A 330 28.45 2.70 10.76
CA ARG A 330 27.36 2.44 11.70
C ARG A 330 27.69 2.76 13.17
N TYR A 331 28.95 2.60 13.58
CA TYR A 331 29.38 2.87 14.97
C TYR A 331 29.45 4.39 15.22
N ILE A 332 29.96 5.16 14.25
CA ILE A 332 29.98 6.62 14.33
C ILE A 332 28.54 7.16 14.34
N GLN A 333 27.67 6.64 13.47
CA GLN A 333 26.26 7.00 13.48
C GLN A 333 25.58 6.66 14.81
N ALA A 334 25.89 5.50 15.42
CA ALA A 334 25.36 5.13 16.72
C ALA A 334 25.81 6.08 17.84
N LEU A 335 27.08 6.55 17.82
CA LEU A 335 27.59 7.53 18.77
C LEU A 335 26.91 8.90 18.58
N ILE A 336 26.66 9.33 17.34
CA ILE A 336 25.90 10.56 17.06
C ILE A 336 24.44 10.41 17.53
N ARG A 337 23.77 9.26 17.28
CA ARG A 337 22.39 8.99 17.76
C ARG A 337 22.30 9.11 19.29
N ARG A 338 23.29 8.54 19.99
CA ARG A 338 23.37 8.53 21.46
C ARG A 338 23.90 9.83 22.07
N LYS A 339 24.16 10.88 21.25
CA LYS A 339 24.69 12.19 21.67
C LYS A 339 26.13 12.17 22.20
N PHE A 340 26.88 11.09 21.98
CA PHE A 340 28.32 11.05 22.37
C PHE A 340 29.19 11.83 21.37
N LEU A 341 28.75 11.96 20.11
CA LEU A 341 29.38 12.82 19.11
C LEU A 341 28.40 13.91 18.67
N PRO A 342 28.89 15.10 18.31
CA PRO A 342 28.07 16.18 17.83
C PRO A 342 27.51 15.85 16.43
N PHE A 343 26.38 16.47 16.09
CA PHE A 343 25.80 16.41 14.77
C PHE A 343 26.48 17.47 13.87
N TYR A 344 27.14 17.02 12.79
CA TYR A 344 28.04 17.88 11.99
C TYR A 344 27.34 18.67 10.85
N LEU A 345 26.02 18.76 10.81
CA LEU A 345 25.35 19.64 9.86
C LEU A 345 25.23 21.06 10.42
N THR A 346 25.93 22.00 9.79
CA THR A 346 25.79 23.43 10.11
C THR A 346 24.41 23.95 9.71
N LYS A 347 23.92 25.01 10.37
CA LYS A 347 22.68 25.69 9.95
C LYS A 347 22.66 26.03 8.46
N LYS A 348 23.77 26.49 7.91
CA LYS A 348 23.90 26.80 6.47
C LYS A 348 23.68 25.57 5.58
N LYS A 349 24.22 24.40 5.94
CA LYS A 349 23.98 23.14 5.21
C LYS A 349 22.54 22.67 5.34
N ILE A 350 21.95 22.75 6.52
CA ILE A 350 20.53 22.42 6.74
C ILE A 350 19.64 23.32 5.87
N THR A 351 19.85 24.65 5.91
CA THR A 351 19.09 25.59 5.06
C THR A 351 19.21 25.26 3.57
N ALA A 352 20.42 24.91 3.11
CA ALA A 352 20.64 24.52 1.72
C ALA A 352 19.94 23.21 1.34
N LEU A 353 19.91 22.20 2.24
CA LEU A 353 19.17 20.94 2.03
C LEU A 353 17.66 21.18 2.01
N VAL A 354 17.14 21.95 2.97
CA VAL A 354 15.71 22.33 2.99
C VAL A 354 15.31 22.98 1.66
N ASN A 355 16.11 23.94 1.17
CA ASN A 355 15.84 24.61 -0.11
C ASN A 355 15.86 23.63 -1.30
N LYS A 356 16.77 22.63 -1.30
CA LYS A 356 16.82 21.61 -2.37
C LYS A 356 15.63 20.68 -2.39
N VAL A 357 15.03 20.40 -1.21
CA VAL A 357 13.90 19.48 -1.08
C VAL A 357 12.56 20.21 -1.20
N ALA A 358 12.46 21.43 -0.66
CA ALA A 358 11.22 22.19 -0.64
C ALA A 358 10.89 22.88 -1.97
N CYS A 359 11.90 23.41 -2.66
CA CYS A 359 11.69 24.06 -3.97
C CYS A 359 11.60 23.00 -5.08
N GLU A 360 10.49 22.95 -5.82
CA GLU A 360 10.18 21.96 -6.83
C GLU A 360 11.29 21.85 -7.89
N ALA A 361 11.71 22.96 -8.49
CA ALA A 361 12.77 22.98 -9.52
C ALA A 361 14.13 22.49 -8.98
N HIS A 362 14.44 22.82 -7.72
CA HIS A 362 15.68 22.33 -7.08
C HIS A 362 15.59 20.86 -6.74
N ARG A 363 14.41 20.39 -6.27
CA ARG A 363 14.14 18.98 -5.97
C ARG A 363 14.29 18.11 -7.21
N ASP A 364 13.73 18.53 -8.36
CA ASP A 364 13.83 17.80 -9.62
C ASP A 364 15.29 17.63 -10.04
N LYS A 365 16.08 18.72 -9.99
CA LYS A 365 17.51 18.69 -10.27
C LYS A 365 18.28 17.82 -9.26
N PHE A 366 17.92 17.87 -7.98
CA PHE A 366 18.58 17.12 -6.92
C PHE A 366 18.35 15.63 -7.07
N ILE A 367 17.10 15.20 -7.31
CA ILE A 367 16.73 13.81 -7.59
C ILE A 367 17.46 13.31 -8.83
N TYR A 368 17.42 14.08 -9.94
CA TYR A 368 18.11 13.72 -11.18
C TYR A 368 19.61 13.48 -10.98
N ILE A 369 20.30 14.38 -10.25
CA ILE A 369 21.73 14.23 -9.99
C ILE A 369 22.03 12.99 -9.15
N LEU A 370 21.24 12.73 -8.09
CA LEU A 370 21.44 11.57 -7.23
C LEU A 370 21.15 10.26 -7.95
N SER A 371 20.08 10.17 -8.74
CA SER A 371 19.74 8.96 -9.49
C SER A 371 20.78 8.54 -10.51
N LYS A 372 21.64 9.47 -10.96
CA LYS A 372 22.79 9.17 -11.84
C LYS A 372 23.99 8.55 -11.12
N GLN A 373 23.97 8.49 -9.78
CA GLN A 373 25.04 7.89 -8.98
C GLN A 373 24.69 6.44 -8.55
N LEU A 374 23.45 6.01 -8.79
CA LEU A 374 22.96 4.64 -8.57
C LEU A 374 23.13 3.78 -9.82
#